data_d1c6c442fa20b319bdea868b773283cf
#
_entry.id   d1c6c442fa20b319bdea868b773283cf
#
_cell.length_a   1.000
_cell.length_b   1.000
_cell.length_c   1.000
_cell.angle_alpha   90.00
_cell.angle_beta   90.00
_cell.angle_gamma   90.00
#
_symmetry.space_group_name_H-M   'P 1'
#
loop_
_entity.id
_entity.type
_entity.pdbx_description
1 polymer ?
#
loop_
_entity_poly.entity_id
_entity_poly.type
_entity_poly.pdbx_seq_one_letter_code
_entity_poly.pdbx_strand_id
1 'polypeptide(L)'
;MRLLRLDHAPALLAFERENRAWFAASVPDRGEDYFARFDERLRGLLAEQEAGICFFHVLVGPGGEVLGRVNLVDAEGGVAELGYRIAERAAGRGLATRAVREVCALAARAYGLAALRASATLDNAASRAVLARTGFVTTGTTRLDGRPGLTYLRTL
;
A
#
# COMPACT_ATOMS: atom_id res chain seq x y z
N MET A 1 1.44 3.21 -12.58
CA MET A 1 1.27 2.07 -11.63
C MET A 1 1.13 0.78 -12.43
N ARG A 2 1.65 -0.34 -11.93
CA ARG A 2 1.58 -1.68 -12.57
C ARG A 2 1.19 -2.72 -11.53
N LEU A 3 0.42 -3.73 -11.92
CA LEU A 3 0.14 -4.89 -11.09
C LEU A 3 1.46 -5.64 -10.79
N LEU A 4 1.63 -6.12 -9.56
CA LEU A 4 2.84 -6.82 -9.14
C LEU A 4 3.01 -8.12 -9.93
N ARG A 5 4.24 -8.38 -10.34
CA ARG A 5 4.66 -9.57 -11.08
C ARG A 5 6.00 -10.06 -10.57
N LEU A 6 6.35 -11.29 -10.91
CA LEU A 6 7.61 -11.89 -10.46
C LEU A 6 8.84 -11.14 -10.98
N ASP A 7 8.77 -10.57 -12.19
CA ASP A 7 9.87 -9.78 -12.77
C ASP A 7 10.15 -8.45 -12.06
N HIS A 8 9.25 -7.99 -11.18
CA HIS A 8 9.50 -6.86 -10.29
C HIS A 8 10.34 -7.20 -9.05
N ALA A 9 10.64 -8.48 -8.79
CA ALA A 9 11.28 -8.95 -7.56
C ALA A 9 12.59 -8.20 -7.21
N PRO A 10 13.57 -8.05 -8.13
CA PRO A 10 14.82 -7.36 -7.80
C PRO A 10 14.61 -5.89 -7.41
N ALA A 11 13.78 -5.16 -8.18
CA ALA A 11 13.49 -3.76 -7.93
C ALA A 11 12.66 -3.55 -6.66
N LEU A 12 11.74 -4.47 -6.35
CA LEU A 12 10.95 -4.43 -5.13
C LEU A 12 11.81 -4.73 -3.90
N LEU A 13 12.71 -5.69 -3.96
CA LEU A 13 13.64 -5.98 -2.87
C LEU A 13 14.57 -4.80 -2.59
N ALA A 14 15.11 -4.17 -3.63
CA ALA A 14 15.92 -2.95 -3.51
C ALA A 14 15.11 -1.84 -2.83
N PHE A 15 13.88 -1.58 -3.27
CA PHE A 15 12.98 -0.59 -2.68
C PHE A 15 12.75 -0.83 -1.18
N GLU A 16 12.47 -2.06 -0.75
CA GLU A 16 12.21 -2.37 0.67
C GLU A 16 13.49 -2.21 1.51
N ARG A 17 14.67 -2.60 0.99
CA ARG A 17 15.95 -2.47 1.68
C ARG A 17 16.39 -1.02 1.82
N GLU A 18 16.39 -0.27 0.72
CA GLU A 18 16.84 1.13 0.69
C GLU A 18 15.99 2.05 1.56
N ASN A 19 14.70 1.74 1.71
CA ASN A 19 13.76 2.56 2.47
C ASN A 19 13.39 1.96 3.85
N ARG A 20 14.11 0.94 4.32
CA ARG A 20 13.78 0.24 5.57
C ARG A 20 13.66 1.19 6.77
N ALA A 21 14.66 2.06 6.97
CA ALA A 21 14.67 3.06 8.04
C ALA A 21 13.56 4.11 7.88
N TRP A 22 13.31 4.56 6.65
CA TRP A 22 12.25 5.49 6.33
C TRP A 22 10.87 4.92 6.68
N PHE A 23 10.61 3.67 6.33
CA PHE A 23 9.32 3.02 6.63
C PHE A 23 9.16 2.73 8.12
N ALA A 24 10.24 2.39 8.83
CA ALA A 24 10.20 2.10 10.27
C ALA A 24 9.75 3.30 11.13
N ALA A 25 9.84 4.52 10.62
CA ALA A 25 9.30 5.71 11.29
C ALA A 25 7.76 5.72 11.38
N SER A 26 7.07 5.04 10.47
CA SER A 26 5.61 5.06 10.37
C SER A 26 4.93 3.73 10.61
N VAL A 27 5.63 2.61 10.34
CA VAL A 27 5.10 1.25 10.48
C VAL A 27 6.19 0.34 11.06
N PRO A 28 5.84 -0.76 11.75
CA PRO A 28 6.83 -1.70 12.25
C PRO A 28 7.79 -2.19 11.18
N ASP A 29 9.06 -2.34 11.56
CA ASP A 29 10.06 -2.95 10.68
C ASP A 29 9.68 -4.39 10.36
N ARG A 30 9.93 -4.80 9.12
CA ARG A 30 9.60 -6.16 8.66
C ARG A 30 10.52 -7.25 9.24
N GLY A 31 11.67 -6.87 9.81
CA GLY A 31 12.67 -7.77 10.36
C GLY A 31 13.51 -8.50 9.30
N GLU A 32 14.59 -9.12 9.76
CA GLU A 32 15.55 -9.83 8.89
C GLU A 32 14.93 -11.03 8.16
N ASP A 33 14.00 -11.74 8.82
CA ASP A 33 13.30 -12.88 8.21
C ASP A 33 12.54 -12.51 6.93
N TYR A 34 11.97 -11.30 6.88
CA TYR A 34 11.31 -10.81 5.67
C TYR A 34 12.27 -10.77 4.48
N PHE A 35 13.48 -10.25 4.69
CA PHE A 35 14.49 -10.12 3.63
C PHE A 35 15.12 -11.47 3.26
N ALA A 36 15.33 -12.33 4.24
CA ALA A 36 15.88 -13.69 4.04
C ALA A 36 14.93 -14.58 3.21
N ARG A 37 13.61 -14.41 3.40
CA ARG A 37 12.56 -15.20 2.75
C ARG A 37 11.77 -14.41 1.71
N PHE A 38 12.38 -13.38 1.14
CA PHE A 38 11.69 -12.44 0.25
C PHE A 38 11.03 -13.14 -0.96
N ASP A 39 11.75 -14.05 -1.63
CA ASP A 39 11.23 -14.73 -2.81
C ASP A 39 10.06 -15.66 -2.49
N GLU A 40 10.09 -16.34 -1.36
CA GLU A 40 8.98 -17.16 -0.87
C GLU A 40 7.75 -16.30 -0.59
N ARG A 41 7.96 -15.19 0.13
CA ARG A 41 6.89 -14.24 0.44
C ARG A 41 6.28 -13.61 -0.81
N LEU A 42 7.11 -13.24 -1.78
CA LEU A 42 6.62 -12.70 -3.04
C LEU A 42 5.74 -13.69 -3.80
N ARG A 43 6.14 -14.96 -3.86
CA ARG A 43 5.30 -16.01 -4.48
C ARG A 43 3.97 -16.18 -3.75
N GLY A 44 3.96 -16.10 -2.40
CA GLY A 44 2.74 -16.11 -1.62
C GLY A 44 1.80 -14.94 -1.98
N LEU A 45 2.34 -13.72 -2.04
CA LEU A 45 1.56 -12.54 -2.46
C LEU A 45 0.98 -12.70 -3.88
N LEU A 46 1.75 -13.25 -4.82
CA LEU A 46 1.27 -13.47 -6.18
C LEU A 46 0.16 -14.53 -6.24
N ALA A 47 0.23 -15.57 -5.40
CA ALA A 47 -0.84 -16.56 -5.28
C ALA A 47 -2.13 -15.96 -4.70
N GLU A 48 -2.05 -15.12 -3.67
CA GLU A 48 -3.20 -14.38 -3.12
C GLU A 48 -3.81 -13.44 -4.18
N GLN A 49 -2.98 -12.80 -4.99
CA GLN A 49 -3.42 -11.94 -6.09
C GLN A 49 -4.12 -12.73 -7.20
N GLU A 50 -3.60 -13.91 -7.56
CA GLU A 50 -4.24 -14.82 -8.54
C GLU A 50 -5.59 -15.33 -8.03
N ALA A 51 -5.70 -15.57 -6.72
CA ALA A 51 -6.94 -15.95 -6.06
C ALA A 51 -7.95 -14.79 -5.91
N GLY A 52 -7.57 -13.55 -6.24
CA GLY A 52 -8.42 -12.36 -6.11
C GLY A 52 -8.65 -11.90 -4.66
N ILE A 53 -7.86 -12.39 -3.72
CA ILE A 53 -7.93 -12.02 -2.29
C ILE A 53 -7.23 -10.67 -2.05
N CYS A 54 -6.16 -10.41 -2.80
CA CYS A 54 -5.36 -9.21 -2.70
C CYS A 54 -5.00 -8.67 -4.09
N PHE A 55 -4.71 -7.37 -4.18
CA PHE A 55 -4.20 -6.74 -5.41
C PHE A 55 -3.00 -5.87 -5.05
N PHE A 56 -1.83 -6.30 -5.48
CA PHE A 56 -0.57 -5.61 -5.19
C PHE A 56 -0.10 -4.82 -6.40
N HIS A 57 0.26 -3.56 -6.20
CA HIS A 57 0.74 -2.69 -7.28
C HIS A 57 2.10 -2.09 -6.92
N VAL A 58 2.91 -1.87 -7.95
CA VAL A 58 4.17 -1.14 -7.87
C VAL A 58 4.11 0.12 -8.71
N LEU A 59 4.71 1.19 -8.20
CA LEU A 59 4.93 2.44 -8.91
C LEU A 59 6.33 2.39 -9.49
N VAL A 60 6.43 2.16 -10.80
CA VAL A 60 7.71 1.99 -11.50
C VAL A 60 8.15 3.31 -12.10
N GLY A 61 9.37 3.72 -11.81
CA GLY A 61 10.03 4.90 -12.36
C GLY A 61 10.59 4.67 -13.76
N PRO A 62 11.17 5.71 -14.38
CA PRO A 62 11.69 5.65 -15.76
C PRO A 62 12.83 4.65 -15.95
N GLY A 63 13.63 4.41 -14.91
CA GLY A 63 14.74 3.45 -14.90
C GLY A 63 14.34 2.01 -14.52
N GLY A 64 13.04 1.74 -14.35
CA GLY A 64 12.56 0.43 -13.91
C GLY A 64 12.58 0.24 -12.38
N GLU A 65 13.04 1.22 -11.63
CA GLU A 65 13.08 1.22 -10.17
C GLU A 65 11.68 1.33 -9.56
N VAL A 66 11.48 0.71 -8.41
CA VAL A 66 10.23 0.87 -7.64
C VAL A 66 10.31 2.14 -6.79
N LEU A 67 9.33 3.03 -6.97
CA LEU A 67 9.16 4.27 -6.23
C LEU A 67 8.09 4.18 -5.13
N GLY A 68 7.28 3.15 -5.17
CA GLY A 68 6.22 2.92 -4.19
C GLY A 68 5.46 1.64 -4.43
N ARG A 69 4.64 1.30 -3.44
CA ARG A 69 3.67 0.19 -3.48
C ARG A 69 2.30 0.70 -3.09
N VAL A 70 1.28 0.14 -3.70
CA VAL A 70 -0.12 0.32 -3.30
C VAL A 70 -0.78 -1.05 -3.29
N ASN A 71 -1.32 -1.45 -2.16
CA ASN A 71 -1.90 -2.76 -1.96
C ASN A 71 -3.39 -2.60 -1.59
N LEU A 72 -4.20 -3.47 -2.14
CA LEU A 72 -5.54 -3.76 -1.67
C LEU A 72 -5.49 -5.17 -1.11
N VAL A 73 -5.77 -5.34 0.17
CA VAL A 73 -5.71 -6.63 0.85
C VAL A 73 -7.07 -6.99 1.45
N ASP A 74 -7.25 -8.27 1.75
CA ASP A 74 -8.47 -8.80 2.37
C ASP A 74 -9.74 -8.39 1.59
N ALA A 75 -9.71 -8.58 0.27
CA ALA A 75 -10.83 -8.28 -0.61
C ALA A 75 -11.97 -9.28 -0.39
N GLU A 76 -12.99 -8.84 0.34
CA GLU A 76 -14.15 -9.65 0.68
C GLU A 76 -15.43 -8.78 0.68
N GLY A 77 -16.53 -9.32 0.22
CA GLY A 77 -17.83 -8.62 0.22
C GLY A 77 -17.83 -7.30 -0.52
N GLY A 78 -16.95 -7.13 -1.52
CA GLY A 78 -16.82 -5.88 -2.28
C GLY A 78 -16.03 -4.77 -1.55
N VAL A 79 -15.32 -5.09 -0.48
CA VAL A 79 -14.49 -4.14 0.29
C VAL A 79 -13.08 -4.69 0.42
N ALA A 80 -12.06 -3.82 0.36
CA ALA A 80 -10.67 -4.18 0.63
C ALA A 80 -10.00 -3.12 1.51
N GLU A 81 -8.91 -3.52 2.17
CA GLU A 81 -8.07 -2.61 2.95
C GLU A 81 -6.98 -2.01 2.06
N LEU A 82 -6.88 -0.68 2.03
CA LEU A 82 -5.85 0.06 1.32
C LEU A 82 -4.61 0.26 2.18
N GLY A 83 -3.46 -0.17 1.67
CA GLY A 83 -2.14 0.19 2.21
C GLY A 83 -1.21 0.73 1.13
N TYR A 84 -0.30 1.64 1.48
CA TYR A 84 0.69 2.14 0.53
C TYR A 84 1.98 2.59 1.24
N ARG A 85 3.07 2.57 0.48
CA ARG A 85 4.40 3.06 0.88
C ARG A 85 5.04 3.76 -0.30
N ILE A 86 5.69 4.88 -0.05
CA ILE A 86 6.43 5.65 -1.06
C ILE A 86 7.88 5.76 -0.62
N ALA A 87 8.82 5.54 -1.54
CA ALA A 87 10.25 5.74 -1.29
C ALA A 87 10.52 7.17 -0.79
N GLU A 88 11.45 7.32 0.15
CA GLU A 88 11.83 8.61 0.71
C GLU A 88 12.13 9.65 -0.37
N ARG A 89 12.95 9.27 -1.38
CA ARG A 89 13.33 10.12 -2.51
C ARG A 89 12.17 10.58 -3.40
N ALA A 90 11.01 9.90 -3.33
CA ALA A 90 9.81 10.21 -4.11
C ALA A 90 8.69 10.82 -3.26
N ALA A 91 8.90 10.93 -1.93
CA ALA A 91 7.93 11.51 -1.00
C ALA A 91 7.75 13.02 -1.20
N GLY A 92 6.63 13.56 -0.74
CA GLY A 92 6.34 15.01 -0.79
C GLY A 92 6.00 15.57 -2.18
N ARG A 93 5.93 14.73 -3.23
CA ARG A 93 5.69 15.14 -4.63
C ARG A 93 4.30 14.77 -5.15
N GLY A 94 3.37 14.44 -4.27
CA GLY A 94 2.00 14.05 -4.63
C GLY A 94 1.86 12.65 -5.22
N LEU A 95 2.93 11.84 -5.25
CA LEU A 95 2.91 10.50 -5.84
C LEU A 95 1.90 9.58 -5.12
N ALA A 96 1.86 9.59 -3.78
CA ALA A 96 0.89 8.82 -3.01
C ALA A 96 -0.55 9.18 -3.37
N THR A 97 -0.86 10.49 -3.43
CA THR A 97 -2.21 10.97 -3.77
C THR A 97 -2.64 10.51 -5.17
N ARG A 98 -1.74 10.58 -6.16
CA ARG A 98 -2.02 10.09 -7.52
C ARG A 98 -2.23 8.59 -7.56
N ALA A 99 -1.37 7.84 -6.88
CA ALA A 99 -1.45 6.38 -6.84
C ALA A 99 -2.73 5.89 -6.14
N VAL A 100 -3.13 6.53 -5.04
CA VAL A 100 -4.38 6.19 -4.34
C VAL A 100 -5.61 6.52 -5.22
N ARG A 101 -5.63 7.63 -5.95
CA ARG A 101 -6.71 7.92 -6.90
C ARG A 101 -6.80 6.86 -8.00
N GLU A 102 -5.66 6.46 -8.56
CA GLU A 102 -5.58 5.46 -9.62
C GLU A 102 -6.05 4.09 -9.12
N VAL A 103 -5.61 3.65 -7.94
CA VAL A 103 -6.03 2.35 -7.38
C VAL A 103 -7.52 2.34 -7.01
N CYS A 104 -8.09 3.45 -6.54
CA CYS A 104 -9.52 3.56 -6.30
C CYS A 104 -10.32 3.37 -7.60
N ALA A 105 -9.85 3.97 -8.70
CA ALA A 105 -10.48 3.79 -10.01
C ALA A 105 -10.35 2.36 -10.55
N LEU A 106 -9.20 1.69 -10.31
CA LEU A 106 -9.01 0.28 -10.65
C LEU A 106 -9.89 -0.62 -9.80
N ALA A 107 -9.98 -0.38 -8.50
CA ALA A 107 -10.79 -1.12 -7.55
C ALA A 107 -12.26 -1.22 -8.01
N ALA A 108 -12.84 -0.09 -8.40
CA ALA A 108 -14.21 -0.05 -8.91
C ALA A 108 -14.38 -0.74 -10.27
N ARG A 109 -13.48 -0.44 -11.23
CA ARG A 109 -13.68 -0.85 -12.62
C ARG A 109 -13.18 -2.26 -12.95
N ALA A 110 -12.11 -2.70 -12.28
CA ALA A 110 -11.41 -3.93 -12.63
C ALA A 110 -11.53 -5.02 -11.54
N TYR A 111 -11.69 -4.64 -10.26
CA TYR A 111 -11.70 -5.59 -9.17
C TYR A 111 -13.10 -5.78 -8.55
N GLY A 112 -14.11 -5.05 -9.03
CA GLY A 112 -15.49 -5.18 -8.58
C GLY A 112 -15.69 -4.75 -7.11
N LEU A 113 -14.81 -3.90 -6.59
CA LEU A 113 -14.92 -3.40 -5.22
C LEU A 113 -15.85 -2.19 -5.17
N ALA A 114 -16.68 -2.13 -4.14
CA ALA A 114 -17.62 -1.03 -3.88
C ALA A 114 -17.07 0.01 -2.89
N ALA A 115 -16.12 -0.39 -2.05
CA ALA A 115 -15.51 0.49 -1.07
C ALA A 115 -14.09 0.07 -0.70
N LEU A 116 -13.31 1.02 -0.20
CA LEU A 116 -12.00 0.78 0.39
C LEU A 116 -11.98 1.28 1.83
N ARG A 117 -11.41 0.48 2.74
CA ARG A 117 -11.02 0.88 4.08
C ARG A 117 -9.56 1.28 4.11
N ALA A 118 -9.19 2.10 5.07
CA ALA A 118 -7.80 2.43 5.36
C ALA A 118 -7.65 2.81 6.82
N SER A 119 -6.43 2.74 7.34
CA SER A 119 -6.12 3.19 8.70
C SER A 119 -4.81 3.97 8.71
N ALA A 120 -4.71 4.96 9.58
CA ALA A 120 -3.47 5.73 9.79
C ALA A 120 -3.35 6.13 11.25
N THR A 121 -2.11 6.11 11.78
CA THR A 121 -1.82 6.63 13.12
C THR A 121 -2.01 8.16 13.16
N LEU A 122 -2.35 8.70 14.33
CA LEU A 122 -2.60 10.14 14.48
C LEU A 122 -1.37 11.00 14.12
N ASP A 123 -0.19 10.50 14.38
CA ASP A 123 1.09 11.17 14.08
C ASP A 123 1.55 11.04 12.62
N ASN A 124 0.94 10.16 11.83
CA ASN A 124 1.19 10.06 10.39
C ASN A 124 0.36 11.10 9.61
N ALA A 125 0.72 12.39 9.78
CA ALA A 125 0.03 13.50 9.12
C ALA A 125 0.03 13.38 7.59
N ALA A 126 1.11 12.84 7.00
CA ALA A 126 1.23 12.66 5.56
C ALA A 126 0.18 11.67 5.03
N SER A 127 0.03 10.50 5.67
CA SER A 127 -0.98 9.52 5.27
C SER A 127 -2.40 10.05 5.45
N ARG A 128 -2.68 10.70 6.57
CA ARG A 128 -3.99 11.33 6.83
C ARG A 128 -4.36 12.37 5.77
N ALA A 129 -3.39 13.19 5.35
CA ALA A 129 -3.59 14.18 4.29
C ALA A 129 -3.87 13.52 2.93
N VAL A 130 -3.18 12.43 2.58
CA VAL A 130 -3.45 11.66 1.35
C VAL A 130 -4.86 11.10 1.37
N LEU A 131 -5.28 10.45 2.46
CA LEU A 131 -6.61 9.85 2.60
C LEU A 131 -7.71 10.93 2.47
N ALA A 132 -7.58 12.07 3.16
CA ALA A 132 -8.53 13.17 3.05
C ALA A 132 -8.64 13.73 1.61
N ARG A 133 -7.50 13.96 0.94
CA ARG A 133 -7.46 14.46 -0.45
C ARG A 133 -7.97 13.48 -1.49
N THR A 134 -8.08 12.22 -1.13
CA THR A 134 -8.56 11.16 -2.02
C THR A 134 -9.95 10.68 -1.67
N GLY A 135 -10.70 11.42 -0.83
CA GLY A 135 -12.12 11.20 -0.57
C GLY A 135 -12.42 10.13 0.48
N PHE A 136 -11.43 9.74 1.28
CA PHE A 136 -11.68 8.90 2.44
C PHE A 136 -12.22 9.74 3.59
N VAL A 137 -13.28 9.26 4.23
CA VAL A 137 -13.90 9.87 5.41
C VAL A 137 -13.54 9.07 6.66
N THR A 138 -13.31 9.74 7.77
CA THR A 138 -13.05 9.10 9.07
C THR A 138 -14.31 8.39 9.56
N THR A 139 -14.16 7.14 9.97
CA THR A 139 -15.26 6.30 10.48
C THR A 139 -15.13 5.92 11.95
N GLY A 140 -13.96 6.11 12.54
CA GLY A 140 -13.74 5.77 13.94
C GLY A 140 -12.28 5.91 14.36
N THR A 141 -12.00 5.40 15.54
CA THR A 141 -10.67 5.34 16.14
C THR A 141 -10.17 3.89 16.21
N THR A 142 -8.87 3.72 16.21
CA THR A 142 -8.23 2.40 16.31
C THR A 142 -6.87 2.52 17.01
N ARG A 143 -6.24 1.39 17.26
CA ARG A 143 -4.82 1.31 17.65
C ARG A 143 -4.07 0.47 16.63
N LEU A 144 -2.98 1.01 16.13
CA LEU A 144 -2.08 0.37 15.17
C LEU A 144 -0.74 0.17 15.88
N ASP A 145 -0.39 -1.07 16.16
CA ASP A 145 0.83 -1.43 16.93
C ASP A 145 0.96 -0.63 18.24
N GLY A 146 -0.13 -0.52 18.98
CA GLY A 146 -0.20 0.23 20.22
C GLY A 146 -0.32 1.76 20.09
N ARG A 147 -0.16 2.32 18.89
CA ARG A 147 -0.26 3.77 18.61
C ARG A 147 -1.70 4.16 18.29
N PRO A 148 -2.21 5.29 18.80
CA PRO A 148 -3.56 5.75 18.48
C PRO A 148 -3.67 6.12 16.99
N GLY A 149 -4.79 5.77 16.38
CA GLY A 149 -5.05 5.98 14.95
C GLY A 149 -6.52 6.20 14.63
N LEU A 150 -6.78 6.45 13.36
CA LEU A 150 -8.12 6.63 12.79
C LEU A 150 -8.36 5.58 11.72
N THR A 151 -9.60 5.13 11.63
CA THR A 151 -10.12 4.33 10.53
C THR A 151 -10.85 5.21 9.52
N TYR A 152 -10.78 4.81 8.27
CA TYR A 152 -11.33 5.54 7.14
C TYR A 152 -12.08 4.60 6.21
N LEU A 153 -13.08 5.16 5.52
CA LEU A 153 -13.82 4.49 4.45
C LEU A 153 -13.94 5.41 3.25
N ARG A 154 -13.86 4.84 2.06
CA ARG A 154 -14.23 5.48 0.81
C ARG A 154 -15.13 4.56 0.00
N THR A 155 -16.34 5.02 -0.32
CA THR A 155 -17.19 4.41 -1.36
C THR A 155 -16.62 4.76 -2.73
N LEU A 156 -16.59 3.78 -3.64
CA LEU A 156 -15.99 3.89 -4.96
C LEU A 156 -17.02 4.23 -6.04
#